data_42fcd48d98e9b83a09f6be47a15b904d
#
_entry.id   42fcd48d98e9b83a09f6be47a15b904d
#
_cell.length_a   1.000
_cell.length_b   1.000
_cell.length_c   1.000
_cell.angle_alpha   90.00
_cell.angle_beta   90.00
_cell.angle_gamma   90.00
#
_symmetry.space_group_name_H-M   'P 1'
#
loop_
_entity.id
_entity.type
_entity.pdbx_description
1 polymer ?
#
loop_
_entity_poly.entity_id
_entity_poly.type
_entity_poly.pdbx_seq_one_letter_code
_entity_poly.pdbx_strand_id
1 'polypeptide(L)'
;MRYAVITRHRREFEVRLMCRVLAVSPAGYYASLTRPASWHAVVDDLLMRHVRIAHAASGETYGAPRVQQELTAAGLPVSTKRVARLMREDGLAARGKKARRVATTDSHHAEPIAPNLLARQFDVHGSAVNRVWVSDITAIPTREGLLYLATVLDLGSRRCVGWAMRDRIDLDLALSALRMARQARHPAPGLIHHSDRGSVYAALGYRAELAAHGMVASMSRKGDCYDNAVAESFFATLEFELLRKHDWPTRAEARRAIFRYIETWYNPRRRHSTLGYVSPAEYEVQLEAAA
;
A
#
# COMPACT_ATOMS: atom_id res chain seq x y z
N MET A 1 33.59 -16.39 4.69
CA MET A 1 34.09 -16.03 3.34
C MET A 1 35.40 -16.76 3.00
N ARG A 2 36.48 -16.63 3.80
CA ARG A 2 37.80 -17.27 3.50
C ARG A 2 37.71 -18.81 3.38
N TYR A 3 37.05 -19.49 4.29
CA TYR A 3 36.86 -20.96 4.25
C TYR A 3 36.07 -21.44 3.03
N ALA A 4 35.09 -20.67 2.56
CA ALA A 4 34.34 -21.00 1.34
C ALA A 4 35.22 -20.98 0.08
N VAL A 5 36.21 -20.08 0.01
CA VAL A 5 37.19 -20.05 -1.07
C VAL A 5 38.06 -21.31 -1.04
N ILE A 6 38.56 -21.69 0.14
CA ILE A 6 39.36 -22.92 0.31
C ILE A 6 38.54 -24.14 -0.13
N THR A 7 37.28 -24.25 0.33
CA THR A 7 36.40 -25.37 -0.04
C THR A 7 36.18 -25.45 -1.55
N ARG A 8 36.00 -24.32 -2.24
CA ARG A 8 35.79 -24.24 -3.69
C ARG A 8 37.01 -24.74 -4.47
N HIS A 9 38.22 -24.38 -4.03
CA HIS A 9 39.45 -24.65 -4.76
C HIS A 9 40.30 -25.81 -4.19
N ARG A 10 39.79 -26.56 -3.21
CA ARG A 10 40.52 -27.64 -2.53
C ARG A 10 40.97 -28.82 -3.44
N ARG A 11 40.45 -28.90 -4.64
CA ARG A 11 40.86 -29.89 -5.67
C ARG A 11 41.96 -29.35 -6.58
N GLU A 12 42.17 -28.03 -6.61
CA GLU A 12 43.13 -27.35 -7.47
C GLU A 12 44.41 -26.99 -6.72
N PHE A 13 44.29 -26.63 -5.44
CA PHE A 13 45.39 -26.17 -4.61
C PHE A 13 45.44 -26.90 -3.26
N GLU A 14 46.66 -27.04 -2.73
CA GLU A 14 46.83 -27.61 -1.40
C GLU A 14 46.17 -26.75 -0.30
N VAL A 15 45.35 -27.37 0.57
CA VAL A 15 44.60 -26.67 1.64
C VAL A 15 45.55 -25.84 2.56
N ARG A 16 46.73 -26.41 2.91
CA ARG A 16 47.73 -25.71 3.78
C ARG A 16 48.27 -24.44 3.13
N LEU A 17 48.55 -24.48 1.82
CA LEU A 17 49.00 -23.33 1.06
C LEU A 17 47.95 -22.23 1.05
N MET A 18 46.67 -22.59 0.71
CA MET A 18 45.55 -21.65 0.72
C MET A 18 45.30 -21.05 2.11
N CYS A 19 45.41 -21.85 3.18
CA CYS A 19 45.29 -21.36 4.54
C CYS A 19 46.36 -20.32 4.88
N ARG A 20 47.59 -20.55 4.45
CA ARG A 20 48.71 -19.61 4.65
C ARG A 20 48.42 -18.28 3.90
N VAL A 21 48.06 -18.35 2.62
CA VAL A 21 47.79 -17.16 1.78
C VAL A 21 46.59 -16.36 2.32
N LEU A 22 45.54 -17.06 2.77
CA LEU A 22 44.35 -16.42 3.29
C LEU A 22 44.44 -16.06 4.79
N ALA A 23 45.59 -16.27 5.42
CA ALA A 23 45.83 -16.02 6.85
C ALA A 23 44.73 -16.64 7.75
N VAL A 24 44.49 -17.95 7.59
CA VAL A 24 43.57 -18.76 8.42
C VAL A 24 44.26 -20.05 8.87
N SER A 25 43.84 -20.58 10.01
CA SER A 25 44.38 -21.85 10.54
C SER A 25 43.82 -23.04 9.77
N PRO A 26 44.66 -24.04 9.36
CA PRO A 26 44.15 -25.29 8.79
C PRO A 26 43.19 -26.04 9.73
N ALA A 27 43.52 -26.08 11.03
CA ALA A 27 42.64 -26.69 12.03
C ALA A 27 41.23 -25.98 12.07
N GLY A 28 41.24 -24.63 11.99
CA GLY A 28 40.01 -23.87 11.91
C GLY A 28 39.19 -24.16 10.65
N TYR A 29 39.87 -24.36 9.52
CA TYR A 29 39.20 -24.78 8.28
C TYR A 29 38.53 -26.16 8.42
N TYR A 30 39.27 -27.18 8.86
CA TYR A 30 38.72 -28.52 9.03
C TYR A 30 37.60 -28.56 10.09
N ALA A 31 37.77 -27.87 11.20
CA ALA A 31 36.72 -27.71 12.20
C ALA A 31 35.45 -27.03 11.62
N SER A 32 35.58 -26.11 10.66
CA SER A 32 34.47 -25.47 10.02
C SER A 32 33.63 -26.39 9.12
N LEU A 33 34.23 -27.49 8.61
CA LEU A 33 33.56 -28.47 7.76
C LEU A 33 32.62 -29.38 8.56
N THR A 34 32.94 -29.64 9.81
CA THR A 34 32.20 -30.56 10.69
C THR A 34 31.36 -29.85 11.75
N ARG A 35 31.59 -28.54 11.92
CA ARG A 35 30.86 -27.75 12.92
C ARG A 35 29.37 -27.71 12.55
N PRO A 36 28.46 -28.08 13.45
CA PRO A 36 27.02 -27.91 13.23
C PRO A 36 26.68 -26.44 13.07
N ALA A 37 25.60 -26.16 12.36
CA ALA A 37 25.10 -24.80 12.22
C ALA A 37 24.89 -24.18 13.61
N SER A 38 25.28 -22.93 13.78
CA SER A 38 25.01 -22.23 15.04
C SER A 38 23.52 -22.09 15.28
N TRP A 39 23.11 -21.99 16.55
CA TRP A 39 21.71 -21.73 16.88
C TRP A 39 21.15 -20.52 16.12
N HIS A 40 21.94 -19.45 15.99
CA HIS A 40 21.55 -18.29 15.19
C HIS A 40 21.28 -18.62 13.72
N ALA A 41 22.08 -19.48 13.11
CA ALA A 41 21.88 -19.91 11.72
C ALA A 41 20.62 -20.76 11.56
N VAL A 42 20.32 -21.63 12.52
CA VAL A 42 19.08 -22.45 12.53
C VAL A 42 17.86 -21.54 12.66
N VAL A 43 17.90 -20.58 13.58
CA VAL A 43 16.81 -19.59 13.76
C VAL A 43 16.67 -18.69 12.53
N ASP A 44 17.78 -18.30 11.88
CA ASP A 44 17.73 -17.50 10.66
C ASP A 44 17.09 -18.28 9.50
N ASP A 45 17.34 -19.57 9.36
CA ASP A 45 16.67 -20.42 8.34
C ASP A 45 15.16 -20.49 8.58
N LEU A 46 14.74 -20.69 9.83
CA LEU A 46 13.32 -20.67 10.19
C LEU A 46 12.68 -19.30 9.87
N LEU A 47 13.30 -18.22 10.32
CA LEU A 47 12.81 -16.87 10.05
C LEU A 47 12.75 -16.57 8.55
N MET A 48 13.73 -17.06 7.76
CA MET A 48 13.76 -16.87 6.32
C MET A 48 12.54 -17.47 5.63
N ARG A 49 12.08 -18.66 6.06
CA ARG A 49 10.85 -19.28 5.54
C ARG A 49 9.64 -18.37 5.76
N HIS A 50 9.49 -17.82 6.96
CA HIS A 50 8.40 -16.88 7.28
C HIS A 50 8.52 -15.55 6.53
N VAL A 51 9.75 -15.03 6.36
CA VAL A 51 10.03 -13.84 5.54
C VAL A 51 9.55 -14.05 4.09
N ARG A 52 9.88 -15.20 3.49
CA ARG A 52 9.43 -15.55 2.12
C ARG A 52 7.90 -15.63 2.04
N ILE A 53 7.25 -16.28 3.01
CA ILE A 53 5.79 -16.39 3.06
C ILE A 53 5.15 -15.00 3.16
N ALA A 54 5.59 -14.15 4.08
CA ALA A 54 5.06 -12.81 4.26
C ALA A 54 5.30 -11.91 3.03
N HIS A 55 6.49 -12.00 2.42
CA HIS A 55 6.81 -11.26 1.21
C HIS A 55 5.95 -11.71 0.02
N ALA A 56 5.81 -13.01 -0.20
CA ALA A 56 4.96 -13.57 -1.25
C ALA A 56 3.47 -13.24 -1.04
N ALA A 57 2.96 -13.35 0.19
CA ALA A 57 1.58 -13.03 0.53
C ALA A 57 1.22 -11.57 0.25
N SER A 58 2.19 -10.65 0.36
CA SER A 58 2.02 -9.25 -0.04
C SER A 58 2.10 -9.01 -1.55
N GLY A 59 2.27 -10.07 -2.34
CA GLY A 59 2.56 -9.96 -3.77
C GLY A 59 3.92 -9.30 -4.04
N GLU A 60 4.92 -9.54 -3.21
CA GLU A 60 6.29 -9.03 -3.31
C GLU A 60 6.41 -7.50 -3.16
N THR A 61 5.47 -6.89 -2.44
CA THR A 61 5.41 -5.43 -2.27
C THR A 61 5.88 -4.96 -0.90
N TYR A 62 5.92 -5.86 0.09
CA TYR A 62 6.37 -5.52 1.43
C TYR A 62 7.89 -5.50 1.53
N GLY A 63 8.43 -4.39 2.03
CA GLY A 63 9.80 -4.29 2.50
C GLY A 63 9.92 -4.71 3.97
N ALA A 64 11.15 -4.73 4.47
CA ALA A 64 11.49 -5.22 5.81
C ALA A 64 10.60 -4.70 6.96
N PRO A 65 10.15 -3.41 7.01
CA PRO A 65 9.29 -2.97 8.10
C PRO A 65 7.93 -3.67 8.14
N ARG A 66 7.27 -3.84 6.98
CA ARG A 66 5.97 -4.54 6.93
C ARG A 66 6.11 -6.05 7.13
N VAL A 67 7.14 -6.67 6.54
CA VAL A 67 7.46 -8.10 6.76
C VAL A 67 7.73 -8.36 8.24
N GLN A 68 8.48 -7.48 8.91
CA GLN A 68 8.74 -7.60 10.35
C GLN A 68 7.43 -7.60 11.16
N GLN A 69 6.49 -6.74 10.81
CA GLN A 69 5.18 -6.69 11.47
C GLN A 69 4.35 -7.97 11.23
N GLU A 70 4.43 -8.56 10.02
CA GLU A 70 3.80 -9.85 9.76
C GLU A 70 4.37 -10.96 10.65
N LEU A 71 5.71 -11.00 10.79
CA LEU A 71 6.37 -11.98 11.65
C LEU A 71 5.98 -11.78 13.12
N THR A 72 5.95 -10.55 13.59
CA THR A 72 5.53 -10.23 14.96
C THR A 72 4.09 -10.64 15.23
N ALA A 73 3.18 -10.37 14.31
CA ALA A 73 1.78 -10.80 14.39
C ALA A 73 1.63 -12.33 14.38
N ALA A 74 2.56 -13.04 13.72
CA ALA A 74 2.63 -14.51 13.74
C ALA A 74 3.33 -15.08 15.01
N GLY A 75 3.63 -14.26 16.02
CA GLY A 75 4.29 -14.70 17.26
C GLY A 75 5.81 -14.89 17.14
N LEU A 76 6.43 -14.34 16.09
CA LEU A 76 7.87 -14.41 15.83
C LEU A 76 8.53 -13.03 16.02
N PRO A 77 8.81 -12.61 17.27
CA PRO A 77 9.40 -11.31 17.52
C PRO A 77 10.82 -11.23 16.94
N VAL A 78 11.04 -10.29 16.04
CA VAL A 78 12.29 -10.10 15.33
C VAL A 78 12.53 -8.62 15.05
N SER A 79 13.78 -8.17 15.06
CA SER A 79 14.09 -6.78 14.73
C SER A 79 14.01 -6.54 13.20
N THR A 80 13.58 -5.34 12.82
CA THR A 80 13.55 -4.90 11.41
C THR A 80 14.93 -5.02 10.74
N LYS A 81 16.02 -4.76 11.49
CA LYS A 81 17.40 -4.90 10.98
C LYS A 81 17.72 -6.35 10.60
N ARG A 82 17.29 -7.33 11.41
CA ARG A 82 17.49 -8.75 11.12
C ARG A 82 16.68 -9.17 9.89
N VAL A 83 15.42 -8.77 9.80
CA VAL A 83 14.58 -9.02 8.61
C VAL A 83 15.20 -8.40 7.35
N ALA A 84 15.67 -7.16 7.41
CA ALA A 84 16.31 -6.49 6.28
C ALA A 84 17.60 -7.20 5.83
N ARG A 85 18.38 -7.75 6.76
CA ARG A 85 19.55 -8.57 6.44
C ARG A 85 19.14 -9.86 5.74
N LEU A 86 18.19 -10.60 6.30
CA LEU A 86 17.69 -11.85 5.73
C LEU A 86 17.11 -11.65 4.33
N MET A 87 16.27 -10.63 4.14
CA MET A 87 15.73 -10.29 2.81
C MET A 87 16.83 -10.00 1.79
N ARG A 88 17.89 -9.28 2.19
CA ARG A 88 19.02 -8.98 1.31
C ARG A 88 19.82 -10.23 0.95
N GLU A 89 20.07 -11.11 1.90
CA GLU A 89 20.79 -12.37 1.71
C GLU A 89 20.05 -13.30 0.73
N ASP A 90 18.72 -13.24 0.73
CA ASP A 90 17.83 -14.04 -0.14
C ASP A 90 17.45 -13.32 -1.44
N GLY A 91 17.97 -12.11 -1.67
CA GLY A 91 17.66 -11.32 -2.88
C GLY A 91 16.24 -10.75 -2.91
N LEU A 92 15.51 -10.75 -1.78
CA LEU A 92 14.16 -10.21 -1.68
C LEU A 92 14.20 -8.70 -1.52
N ALA A 93 13.49 -8.00 -2.37
CA ALA A 93 13.33 -6.56 -2.30
C ALA A 93 11.88 -6.16 -2.64
N ALA A 94 11.36 -5.16 -1.94
CA ALA A 94 10.14 -4.52 -2.39
C ALA A 94 10.36 -3.91 -3.78
N ARG A 95 9.46 -4.15 -4.72
CA ARG A 95 9.55 -3.57 -6.07
C ARG A 95 9.64 -2.04 -5.99
N GLY A 96 10.47 -1.42 -6.83
CA GLY A 96 10.69 0.03 -6.80
C GLY A 96 9.50 0.83 -7.34
N LYS A 97 9.20 1.95 -6.70
CA LYS A 97 8.18 2.89 -7.17
C LYS A 97 8.71 3.71 -8.36
N LYS A 98 8.21 3.47 -9.58
CA LYS A 98 8.32 4.44 -10.69
C LYS A 98 6.91 4.93 -11.01
N ALA A 99 6.65 6.22 -10.77
CA ALA A 99 5.34 6.81 -11.03
C ALA A 99 5.18 7.16 -12.52
N ARG A 100 4.06 6.76 -13.11
CA ARG A 100 3.57 7.30 -14.39
C ARG A 100 2.17 7.83 -14.10
N ARG A 101 1.98 9.14 -14.18
CA ARG A 101 0.67 9.77 -13.96
C ARG A 101 -0.02 10.02 -15.29
N VAL A 102 -1.30 9.66 -15.36
CA VAL A 102 -2.22 10.17 -16.38
C VAL A 102 -3.00 11.31 -15.72
N ALA A 103 -2.98 12.50 -16.30
CA ALA A 103 -3.78 13.62 -15.79
C ALA A 103 -5.27 13.33 -16.07
N THR A 104 -6.08 13.30 -15.03
CA THR A 104 -7.53 13.02 -15.08
C THR A 104 -8.39 14.20 -14.66
N THR A 105 -7.78 15.27 -14.14
CA THR A 105 -8.49 16.43 -13.61
C THR A 105 -8.59 17.52 -14.65
N ASP A 106 -9.82 17.86 -15.03
CA ASP A 106 -10.12 19.13 -15.73
C ASP A 106 -10.56 20.15 -14.69
N SER A 107 -9.68 21.10 -14.38
CA SER A 107 -9.95 22.22 -13.45
C SER A 107 -10.34 23.53 -14.15
N HIS A 108 -10.53 23.53 -15.48
CA HIS A 108 -10.90 24.68 -16.28
C HIS A 108 -12.42 24.67 -16.55
N HIS A 109 -13.23 24.86 -15.52
CA HIS A 109 -14.68 24.94 -15.61
C HIS A 109 -15.23 26.16 -14.83
N ALA A 110 -16.45 26.57 -15.13
CA ALA A 110 -17.12 27.70 -14.48
C ALA A 110 -17.91 27.32 -13.22
N GLU A 111 -17.91 26.08 -12.80
CA GLU A 111 -18.64 25.63 -11.63
C GLU A 111 -18.08 26.22 -10.33
N PRO A 112 -18.92 26.53 -9.33
CA PRO A 112 -18.48 27.06 -8.04
C PRO A 112 -17.56 26.10 -7.28
N ILE A 113 -16.44 26.62 -6.77
CA ILE A 113 -15.44 25.88 -6.01
C ILE A 113 -15.71 26.03 -4.52
N ALA A 114 -15.81 24.91 -3.80
CA ALA A 114 -15.94 24.91 -2.35
C ALA A 114 -14.62 25.35 -1.66
N PRO A 115 -14.69 25.98 -0.45
CA PRO A 115 -13.50 26.34 0.30
C PRO A 115 -12.69 25.09 0.70
N ASN A 116 -11.37 25.25 0.83
CA ASN A 116 -10.51 24.19 1.36
C ASN A 116 -10.60 24.16 2.89
N LEU A 117 -11.44 23.27 3.42
CA LEU A 117 -11.63 23.09 4.86
C LEU A 117 -10.60 22.13 5.46
N LEU A 118 -10.01 21.25 4.65
CA LEU A 118 -9.03 20.26 5.12
C LEU A 118 -7.66 20.90 5.39
N ALA A 119 -7.24 21.89 4.58
CA ALA A 119 -6.03 22.69 4.75
C ALA A 119 -4.77 21.84 5.11
N ARG A 120 -4.62 20.65 4.52
CA ARG A 120 -3.54 19.67 4.78
C ARG A 120 -3.51 19.08 6.20
N GLN A 121 -4.56 19.22 6.97
CA GLN A 121 -4.69 18.58 8.27
C GLN A 121 -5.06 17.09 8.08
N PHE A 122 -4.07 16.27 7.65
CA PHE A 122 -4.25 14.84 7.39
C PHE A 122 -4.02 13.97 8.64
N ASP A 123 -3.53 14.56 9.73
CA ASP A 123 -3.29 13.88 11.01
C ASP A 123 -4.56 13.89 11.88
N VAL A 124 -5.60 13.26 11.35
CA VAL A 124 -6.85 13.01 12.10
C VAL A 124 -6.77 11.64 12.80
N HIS A 125 -5.67 11.38 13.51
CA HIS A 125 -5.48 10.11 14.20
C HIS A 125 -6.37 9.98 15.45
N GLY A 126 -6.93 8.81 15.64
CA GLY A 126 -7.52 8.35 16.90
C GLY A 126 -9.02 8.59 17.12
N SER A 127 -9.67 9.56 16.46
CA SER A 127 -11.11 9.83 16.73
C SER A 127 -11.91 10.27 15.49
N ALA A 128 -11.37 10.13 14.31
CA ALA A 128 -11.88 10.83 13.13
C ALA A 128 -12.42 9.90 12.01
N VAL A 129 -12.75 8.64 12.33
CA VAL A 129 -13.44 7.76 11.38
C VAL A 129 -14.80 8.36 11.06
N ASN A 130 -15.16 8.38 9.77
CA ASN A 130 -16.37 9.00 9.24
C ASN A 130 -16.54 10.51 9.54
N ARG A 131 -15.41 11.24 9.72
CA ARG A 131 -15.42 12.70 9.85
C ARG A 131 -14.98 13.40 8.59
N VAL A 132 -14.01 12.84 7.90
CA VAL A 132 -13.47 13.39 6.64
C VAL A 132 -13.32 12.25 5.65
N TRP A 133 -13.97 12.41 4.51
CA TRP A 133 -13.75 11.54 3.36
C TRP A 133 -12.99 12.28 2.27
N VAL A 134 -12.07 11.61 1.61
CA VAL A 134 -11.35 12.15 0.45
C VAL A 134 -11.69 11.34 -0.79
N SER A 135 -11.95 12.03 -1.90
CA SER A 135 -12.33 11.41 -3.15
C SER A 135 -11.44 11.85 -4.30
N ASP A 136 -11.21 10.93 -5.22
CA ASP A 136 -10.45 11.19 -6.43
C ASP A 136 -10.77 10.16 -7.51
N ILE A 137 -10.42 10.46 -8.78
CA ILE A 137 -10.64 9.60 -9.94
C ILE A 137 -9.29 9.33 -10.61
N THR A 138 -9.05 8.07 -10.95
CA THR A 138 -7.88 7.67 -11.75
C THR A 138 -8.29 6.94 -13.02
N ALA A 139 -7.44 7.00 -14.05
CA ALA A 139 -7.62 6.27 -15.31
C ALA A 139 -6.70 5.04 -15.34
N ILE A 140 -7.25 3.92 -15.75
CA ILE A 140 -6.57 2.64 -15.84
C ILE A 140 -6.60 2.21 -17.31
N PRO A 141 -5.43 2.15 -17.99
CA PRO A 141 -5.38 1.71 -19.36
C PRO A 141 -5.67 0.21 -19.47
N THR A 142 -6.52 -0.15 -20.43
CA THR A 142 -6.77 -1.53 -20.86
C THR A 142 -6.67 -1.60 -22.38
N ARG A 143 -6.59 -2.80 -22.95
CA ARG A 143 -6.57 -2.96 -24.42
C ARG A 143 -7.91 -2.57 -25.06
N GLU A 144 -9.00 -2.53 -24.29
CA GLU A 144 -10.33 -2.04 -24.72
C GLU A 144 -10.49 -0.53 -24.56
N GLY A 145 -9.46 0.19 -24.12
CA GLY A 145 -9.48 1.62 -23.81
C GLY A 145 -9.47 1.88 -22.29
N LEU A 146 -9.69 3.13 -21.90
CA LEU A 146 -9.58 3.53 -20.49
C LEU A 146 -10.75 2.98 -19.65
N LEU A 147 -10.43 2.53 -18.45
CA LEU A 147 -11.36 2.30 -17.34
C LEU A 147 -11.08 3.36 -16.28
N TYR A 148 -12.12 4.04 -15.81
CA TYR A 148 -11.98 5.03 -14.74
C TYR A 148 -12.47 4.46 -13.43
N LEU A 149 -11.70 4.74 -12.36
CA LEU A 149 -12.00 4.35 -10.99
C LEU A 149 -12.17 5.60 -10.14
N ALA A 150 -13.37 5.83 -9.61
CA ALA A 150 -13.62 6.78 -8.54
C ALA A 150 -13.54 6.07 -7.19
N THR A 151 -12.91 6.71 -6.20
CA THR A 151 -12.80 6.18 -4.84
C THR A 151 -13.20 7.20 -3.81
N VAL A 152 -13.73 6.74 -2.69
CA VAL A 152 -13.98 7.49 -1.46
C VAL A 152 -13.21 6.81 -0.35
N LEU A 153 -12.27 7.52 0.26
CA LEU A 153 -11.41 7.03 1.34
C LEU A 153 -11.77 7.75 2.64
N ASP A 154 -11.92 7.00 3.70
CA ASP A 154 -11.97 7.57 5.04
C ASP A 154 -10.56 8.05 5.43
N LEU A 155 -10.44 9.32 5.80
CA LEU A 155 -9.14 9.92 6.12
C LEU A 155 -8.56 9.37 7.42
N GLY A 156 -9.40 9.06 8.40
CA GLY A 156 -8.98 8.55 9.72
C GLY A 156 -8.45 7.12 9.65
N SER A 157 -9.22 6.23 9.03
CA SER A 157 -8.88 4.80 8.93
C SER A 157 -8.11 4.42 7.67
N ARG A 158 -7.98 5.31 6.69
CA ARG A 158 -7.43 5.01 5.35
C ARG A 158 -8.24 3.96 4.57
N ARG A 159 -9.41 3.58 5.05
CA ARG A 159 -10.28 2.60 4.41
C ARG A 159 -10.90 3.16 3.15
N CYS A 160 -10.88 2.37 2.08
CA CYS A 160 -11.67 2.66 0.88
C CYS A 160 -13.12 2.26 1.20
N VAL A 161 -13.96 3.26 1.48
CA VAL A 161 -15.35 3.08 1.93
C VAL A 161 -16.37 3.09 0.80
N GLY A 162 -15.95 3.59 -0.37
CA GLY A 162 -16.77 3.56 -1.58
C GLY A 162 -15.92 3.64 -2.83
N TRP A 163 -16.37 2.97 -3.88
CA TRP A 163 -15.69 2.99 -5.17
C TRP A 163 -16.67 2.64 -6.30
N ALA A 164 -16.37 3.14 -7.49
CA ALA A 164 -17.11 2.81 -8.70
C ALA A 164 -16.19 2.83 -9.92
N MET A 165 -16.55 2.08 -10.98
CA MET A 165 -15.75 2.01 -12.20
C MET A 165 -16.63 2.14 -13.44
N ARG A 166 -16.24 3.04 -14.38
CA ARG A 166 -16.91 3.26 -15.67
C ARG A 166 -15.89 3.43 -16.80
N ASP A 167 -16.37 3.41 -18.03
CA ASP A 167 -15.59 3.64 -19.25
C ASP A 167 -15.42 5.11 -19.59
N ARG A 168 -16.02 6.01 -18.81
CA ARG A 168 -15.94 7.47 -18.96
C ARG A 168 -15.97 8.16 -17.59
N ILE A 169 -15.45 9.39 -17.54
CA ILE A 169 -15.61 10.27 -16.38
C ILE A 169 -16.92 11.04 -16.55
N ASP A 170 -17.89 10.74 -15.70
CA ASP A 170 -19.17 11.43 -15.64
C ASP A 170 -19.64 11.59 -14.18
N LEU A 171 -20.70 12.35 -13.98
CA LEU A 171 -21.28 12.59 -12.66
C LEU A 171 -21.70 11.28 -11.98
N ASP A 172 -22.24 10.34 -12.74
CA ASP A 172 -22.70 9.04 -12.21
C ASP A 172 -21.55 8.18 -11.66
N LEU A 173 -20.34 8.29 -12.23
CA LEU A 173 -19.16 7.60 -11.72
C LEU A 173 -18.87 8.03 -10.28
N ALA A 174 -18.78 9.34 -10.04
CA ALA A 174 -18.50 9.89 -8.72
C ALA A 174 -19.66 9.69 -7.74
N LEU A 175 -20.91 9.89 -8.19
CA LEU A 175 -22.10 9.64 -7.37
C LEU A 175 -22.22 8.18 -6.95
N SER A 176 -21.90 7.24 -7.83
CA SER A 176 -21.95 5.80 -7.49
C SER A 176 -20.97 5.45 -6.37
N ALA A 177 -19.74 5.98 -6.42
CA ALA A 177 -18.75 5.80 -5.35
C ALA A 177 -19.22 6.43 -4.02
N LEU A 178 -19.75 7.66 -4.08
CA LEU A 178 -20.27 8.37 -2.90
C LEU A 178 -21.46 7.64 -2.27
N ARG A 179 -22.41 7.19 -3.08
CA ARG A 179 -23.59 6.45 -2.61
C ARG A 179 -23.22 5.12 -1.98
N MET A 180 -22.27 4.39 -2.57
CA MET A 180 -21.73 3.17 -1.96
C MET A 180 -21.13 3.47 -0.58
N ALA A 181 -20.27 4.49 -0.45
CA ALA A 181 -19.68 4.89 0.81
C ALA A 181 -20.75 5.25 1.85
N ARG A 182 -21.72 6.07 1.48
CA ARG A 182 -22.80 6.50 2.35
C ARG A 182 -23.66 5.33 2.83
N GLN A 183 -24.03 4.40 1.93
CA GLN A 183 -24.81 3.22 2.27
C GLN A 183 -24.08 2.26 3.19
N ALA A 184 -22.76 2.14 3.04
CA ALA A 184 -21.95 1.26 3.88
C ALA A 184 -21.65 1.87 5.27
N ARG A 185 -21.59 3.21 5.37
CA ARG A 185 -21.03 3.87 6.57
C ARG A 185 -22.04 4.69 7.38
N HIS A 186 -23.17 5.10 6.78
CA HIS A 186 -24.19 5.94 7.40
C HIS A 186 -23.61 7.12 8.21
N PRO A 187 -22.79 7.98 7.62
CA PRO A 187 -22.07 9.01 8.35
C PRO A 187 -23.04 10.02 8.97
N ALA A 188 -22.67 10.54 10.14
CA ALA A 188 -23.43 11.63 10.76
C ALA A 188 -23.35 12.92 9.92
N PRO A 189 -24.35 13.81 9.98
CA PRO A 189 -24.26 15.14 9.38
C PRO A 189 -23.01 15.90 9.83
N GLY A 190 -22.45 16.73 8.93
CA GLY A 190 -21.21 17.47 9.18
C GLY A 190 -19.94 16.76 8.70
N LEU A 191 -20.03 15.54 8.12
CA LEU A 191 -18.89 14.91 7.47
C LEU A 191 -18.33 15.83 6.38
N ILE A 192 -17.02 16.09 6.40
CA ILE A 192 -16.32 16.85 5.36
C ILE A 192 -15.99 15.89 4.21
N HIS A 193 -16.51 16.20 3.02
CA HIS A 193 -16.15 15.49 1.79
C HIS A 193 -15.17 16.35 0.99
N HIS A 194 -13.91 15.90 0.93
CA HIS A 194 -12.83 16.61 0.25
C HIS A 194 -12.50 15.96 -1.11
N SER A 195 -12.31 16.79 -2.14
CA SER A 195 -11.92 16.34 -3.48
C SER A 195 -10.96 17.33 -4.13
N ASP A 196 -10.42 16.95 -5.29
CA ASP A 196 -9.81 17.91 -6.20
C ASP A 196 -10.87 18.87 -6.80
N ARG A 197 -10.43 19.78 -7.69
CA ARG A 197 -11.32 20.70 -8.42
C ARG A 197 -11.82 20.12 -9.75
N GLY A 198 -11.94 18.82 -9.88
CA GLY A 198 -12.49 18.21 -11.08
C GLY A 198 -13.95 18.64 -11.29
N SER A 199 -14.32 18.89 -12.57
CA SER A 199 -15.66 19.33 -12.95
C SER A 199 -16.79 18.45 -12.40
N VAL A 200 -16.53 17.17 -12.27
CA VAL A 200 -17.48 16.18 -11.73
C VAL A 200 -17.85 16.47 -10.27
N TYR A 201 -16.85 16.81 -9.43
CA TYR A 201 -17.07 17.12 -8.01
C TYR A 201 -17.66 18.52 -7.79
N ALA A 202 -17.37 19.46 -8.70
CA ALA A 202 -17.93 20.81 -8.69
C ALA A 202 -19.38 20.86 -9.22
N ALA A 203 -19.82 19.85 -9.97
CA ALA A 203 -21.13 19.79 -10.60
C ALA A 203 -22.27 19.96 -9.58
N LEU A 204 -23.32 20.70 -9.99
CA LEU A 204 -24.50 20.95 -9.15
C LEU A 204 -25.09 19.68 -8.58
N GLY A 205 -25.23 18.60 -9.41
CA GLY A 205 -25.80 17.31 -8.97
C GLY A 205 -24.98 16.64 -7.87
N TYR A 206 -23.63 16.73 -7.92
CA TYR A 206 -22.77 16.17 -6.87
C TYR A 206 -22.92 16.96 -5.56
N ARG A 207 -22.89 18.29 -5.64
CA ARG A 207 -23.07 19.17 -4.48
C ARG A 207 -24.47 19.03 -3.84
N ALA A 208 -25.50 18.85 -4.66
CA ALA A 208 -26.85 18.60 -4.17
C ALA A 208 -26.94 17.26 -3.41
N GLU A 209 -26.27 16.19 -3.89
CA GLU A 209 -26.20 14.90 -3.19
C GLU A 209 -25.49 15.04 -1.83
N LEU A 210 -24.37 15.79 -1.76
CA LEU A 210 -23.71 16.05 -0.49
C LEU A 210 -24.60 16.82 0.49
N ALA A 211 -25.22 17.89 0.04
CA ALA A 211 -26.11 18.73 0.85
C ALA A 211 -27.34 17.95 1.37
N ALA A 212 -27.97 17.14 0.52
CA ALA A 212 -29.13 16.31 0.89
C ALA A 212 -28.84 15.34 2.03
N HIS A 213 -27.56 15.02 2.25
CA HIS A 213 -27.10 14.12 3.32
C HIS A 213 -26.29 14.82 4.43
N GLY A 214 -26.37 16.15 4.50
CA GLY A 214 -25.70 16.93 5.53
C GLY A 214 -24.16 16.89 5.46
N MET A 215 -23.59 16.52 4.31
CA MET A 215 -22.14 16.51 4.09
C MET A 215 -21.65 17.90 3.65
N VAL A 216 -20.47 18.28 4.08
CA VAL A 216 -19.85 19.57 3.79
C VAL A 216 -18.80 19.41 2.70
N ALA A 217 -19.00 20.08 1.57
CA ALA A 217 -18.05 20.05 0.46
C ALA A 217 -16.77 20.82 0.81
N SER A 218 -15.62 20.24 0.47
CA SER A 218 -14.30 20.86 0.55
C SER A 218 -13.50 20.52 -0.69
N MET A 219 -12.74 21.50 -1.25
CA MET A 219 -11.95 21.28 -2.46
C MET A 219 -10.51 21.77 -2.28
N SER A 220 -9.57 21.05 -2.89
CA SER A 220 -8.16 21.38 -2.95
C SER A 220 -7.93 22.79 -3.54
N ARG A 221 -6.79 23.40 -3.26
CA ARG A 221 -6.36 24.64 -3.93
C ARG A 221 -5.99 24.36 -5.38
N LYS A 222 -6.08 25.39 -6.23
CA LYS A 222 -5.71 25.26 -7.67
C LYS A 222 -4.23 24.88 -7.80
N GLY A 223 -3.94 23.80 -8.51
CA GLY A 223 -2.58 23.35 -8.79
C GLY A 223 -1.83 22.77 -7.58
N ASP A 224 -2.48 22.58 -6.44
CA ASP A 224 -1.86 22.03 -5.23
C ASP A 224 -2.26 20.55 -5.02
N CYS A 225 -1.42 19.67 -5.55
CA CYS A 225 -1.62 18.23 -5.42
C CYS A 225 -1.48 17.72 -3.96
N TYR A 226 -0.80 18.48 -3.10
CA TYR A 226 -0.63 18.07 -1.70
C TYR A 226 -1.93 18.14 -0.90
N ASP A 227 -2.91 18.90 -1.35
CA ASP A 227 -4.20 19.01 -0.68
C ASP A 227 -5.03 17.71 -0.79
N ASN A 228 -4.74 16.81 -1.77
CA ASN A 228 -5.39 15.52 -1.94
C ASN A 228 -4.40 14.32 -1.79
N ALA A 229 -3.31 14.52 -1.04
CA ALA A 229 -2.21 13.58 -0.93
C ALA A 229 -2.61 12.16 -0.47
N VAL A 230 -3.69 12.02 0.28
CA VAL A 230 -4.16 10.70 0.77
C VAL A 230 -4.77 9.88 -0.36
N ALA A 231 -5.63 10.48 -1.19
CA ALA A 231 -6.18 9.80 -2.36
C ALA A 231 -5.07 9.48 -3.39
N GLU A 232 -4.15 10.43 -3.62
CA GLU A 232 -2.97 10.18 -4.46
C GLU A 232 -2.09 9.04 -3.94
N SER A 233 -1.90 8.94 -2.63
CA SER A 233 -1.14 7.85 -1.99
C SER A 233 -1.83 6.49 -2.17
N PHE A 234 -3.16 6.46 -2.12
CA PHE A 234 -3.94 5.26 -2.41
C PHE A 234 -3.73 4.81 -3.86
N PHE A 235 -3.89 5.71 -4.83
CA PHE A 235 -3.69 5.37 -6.24
C PHE A 235 -2.26 4.98 -6.56
N ALA A 236 -1.26 5.65 -5.98
CA ALA A 236 0.13 5.25 -6.11
C ALA A 236 0.39 3.84 -5.55
N THR A 237 -0.33 3.47 -4.50
CA THR A 237 -0.26 2.14 -3.90
C THR A 237 -0.95 1.09 -4.79
N LEU A 238 -2.16 1.36 -5.25
CA LEU A 238 -2.91 0.52 -6.20
C LEU A 238 -2.11 0.28 -7.49
N GLU A 239 -1.55 1.35 -8.04
CA GLU A 239 -0.70 1.33 -9.23
C GLU A 239 0.50 0.40 -9.02
N PHE A 240 1.21 0.58 -7.90
CA PHE A 240 2.40 -0.19 -7.57
C PHE A 240 2.10 -1.66 -7.22
N GLU A 241 1.07 -1.91 -6.44
CA GLU A 241 0.78 -3.24 -5.90
C GLU A 241 -0.02 -4.11 -6.86
N LEU A 242 -0.81 -3.51 -7.76
CA LEU A 242 -1.70 -4.23 -8.67
C LEU A 242 -1.51 -3.84 -10.14
N LEU A 243 -1.74 -2.56 -10.51
CA LEU A 243 -2.00 -2.21 -11.89
C LEU A 243 -0.80 -2.43 -12.82
N ARG A 244 0.42 -2.18 -12.33
CA ARG A 244 1.66 -2.37 -13.10
C ARG A 244 2.11 -3.81 -13.28
N LYS A 245 1.50 -4.73 -12.56
CA LYS A 245 1.87 -6.15 -12.64
C LYS A 245 1.24 -6.85 -13.83
N HIS A 246 0.22 -6.23 -14.42
CA HIS A 246 -0.61 -6.84 -15.44
C HIS A 246 -0.81 -5.91 -16.64
N ASP A 247 -0.82 -6.49 -17.80
CA ASP A 247 -1.36 -5.88 -19.02
C ASP A 247 -2.84 -6.30 -19.09
N TRP A 248 -3.74 -5.36 -18.94
CA TRP A 248 -5.17 -5.62 -18.82
C TRP A 248 -5.82 -5.84 -20.16
N PRO A 249 -6.15 -7.09 -20.57
CA PRO A 249 -6.81 -7.35 -21.86
C PRO A 249 -8.18 -6.67 -21.95
N THR A 250 -8.97 -6.74 -20.87
CA THR A 250 -10.33 -6.20 -20.84
C THR A 250 -10.60 -5.33 -19.61
N ARG A 251 -11.54 -4.40 -19.74
CA ARG A 251 -12.05 -3.63 -18.61
C ARG A 251 -12.67 -4.54 -17.55
N ALA A 252 -13.29 -5.65 -17.95
CA ALA A 252 -13.91 -6.60 -17.02
C ALA A 252 -12.87 -7.29 -16.13
N GLU A 253 -11.72 -7.67 -16.67
CA GLU A 253 -10.62 -8.25 -15.89
C GLU A 253 -10.03 -7.24 -14.91
N ALA A 254 -9.77 -6.01 -15.37
CA ALA A 254 -9.29 -4.93 -14.51
C ALA A 254 -10.28 -4.66 -13.35
N ARG A 255 -11.60 -4.60 -13.64
CA ARG A 255 -12.65 -4.42 -12.62
C ARG A 255 -12.61 -5.52 -11.55
N ARG A 256 -12.54 -6.79 -11.95
CA ARG A 256 -12.48 -7.92 -11.00
C ARG A 256 -11.24 -7.90 -10.15
N ALA A 257 -10.10 -7.53 -10.72
CA ALA A 257 -8.84 -7.46 -10.00
C ALA A 257 -8.82 -6.30 -8.99
N ILE A 258 -9.32 -5.12 -9.36
CA ILE A 258 -9.43 -3.95 -8.49
C ILE A 258 -10.43 -4.22 -7.36
N PHE A 259 -11.61 -4.79 -7.66
CA PHE A 259 -12.57 -5.24 -6.65
C PHE A 259 -11.88 -6.13 -5.61
N ARG A 260 -11.22 -7.20 -6.09
CA ARG A 260 -10.52 -8.14 -5.22
C ARG A 260 -9.43 -7.46 -4.40
N TYR A 261 -8.67 -6.55 -5.02
CA TYR A 261 -7.64 -5.81 -4.33
C TYR A 261 -8.21 -4.96 -3.18
N ILE A 262 -9.26 -4.19 -3.41
CA ILE A 262 -9.87 -3.33 -2.39
C ILE A 262 -10.49 -4.17 -1.26
N GLU A 263 -11.31 -5.16 -1.61
CA GLU A 263 -12.16 -5.87 -0.64
C GLU A 263 -11.44 -7.00 0.09
N THR A 264 -10.44 -7.64 -0.52
CA THR A 264 -9.78 -8.80 0.10
C THR A 264 -8.33 -8.54 0.54
N TRP A 265 -7.73 -7.45 0.09
CA TRP A 265 -6.35 -7.12 0.41
C TRP A 265 -6.22 -5.74 1.07
N TYR A 266 -6.54 -4.64 0.38
CA TYR A 266 -6.28 -3.29 0.85
C TYR A 266 -7.01 -2.99 2.17
N ASN A 267 -8.32 -3.14 2.21
CA ASN A 267 -9.10 -2.85 3.41
C ASN A 267 -8.83 -3.82 4.57
N PRO A 268 -8.86 -5.17 4.38
CA PRO A 268 -8.79 -6.09 5.51
C PRO A 268 -7.37 -6.51 5.93
N ARG A 269 -6.36 -6.35 5.06
CA ARG A 269 -5.04 -6.97 5.31
C ARG A 269 -3.85 -6.04 5.15
N ARG A 270 -3.94 -5.05 4.24
CA ARG A 270 -2.78 -4.24 3.91
C ARG A 270 -2.35 -3.37 5.09
N ARG A 271 -1.10 -3.56 5.54
CA ARG A 271 -0.54 -2.79 6.66
C ARG A 271 -0.20 -1.36 6.27
N HIS A 272 -0.67 -0.40 7.06
CA HIS A 272 -0.41 1.03 6.90
C HIS A 272 0.51 1.56 7.99
N SER A 273 1.65 2.14 7.61
CA SER A 273 2.60 2.71 8.57
C SER A 273 2.00 3.86 9.39
N THR A 274 1.09 4.63 8.79
CA THR A 274 0.38 5.73 9.46
C THR A 274 -0.67 5.24 10.48
N LEU A 275 -1.06 3.98 10.42
CA LEU A 275 -2.00 3.34 11.35
C LEU A 275 -1.29 2.40 12.34
N GLY A 276 0.01 2.57 12.58
CA GLY A 276 0.76 1.66 13.45
C GLY A 276 0.99 0.27 12.83
N TYR A 277 1.01 0.16 11.51
CA TYR A 277 1.16 -1.10 10.77
C TYR A 277 0.01 -2.10 10.93
N VAL A 278 -1.19 -1.64 11.24
CA VAL A 278 -2.41 -2.44 11.10
C VAL A 278 -3.12 -2.15 9.78
N SER A 279 -4.06 -3.00 9.40
CA SER A 279 -4.91 -2.74 8.24
C SER A 279 -6.00 -1.71 8.56
N PRO A 280 -6.60 -1.06 7.53
CA PRO A 280 -7.74 -0.16 7.73
C PRO A 280 -8.88 -0.78 8.56
N ALA A 281 -9.24 -2.03 8.28
CA ALA A 281 -10.30 -2.72 9.01
C ALA A 281 -9.92 -3.03 10.45
N GLU A 282 -8.70 -3.54 10.69
CA GLU A 282 -8.20 -3.78 12.05
C GLU A 282 -8.12 -2.50 12.86
N TYR A 283 -7.72 -1.38 12.25
CA TYR A 283 -7.66 -0.09 12.91
C TYR A 283 -9.04 0.37 13.40
N GLU A 284 -10.08 0.23 12.58
CA GLU A 284 -11.45 0.57 12.98
C GLU A 284 -11.94 -0.30 14.14
N VAL A 285 -11.69 -1.62 14.11
CA VAL A 285 -12.02 -2.53 15.22
C VAL A 285 -11.31 -2.13 16.51
N GLN A 286 -10.03 -1.74 16.43
CA GLN A 286 -9.28 -1.28 17.62
C GLN A 286 -9.85 0.01 18.20
N LEU A 287 -10.29 0.94 17.35
CA LEU A 287 -10.93 2.19 17.80
C LEU A 287 -12.29 1.92 18.46
N GLU A 288 -13.11 1.04 17.90
CA GLU A 288 -14.39 0.65 18.48
C GLU A 288 -14.21 -0.04 19.86
N ALA A 289 -13.16 -0.84 20.00
CA ALA A 289 -12.85 -1.50 21.28
C ALA A 289 -12.27 -0.55 22.35
N ALA A 290 -11.76 0.62 21.94
CA ALA A 290 -11.19 1.64 22.83
C ALA A 290 -12.19 2.76 23.21
N ALA A 291 -13.37 2.81 22.58
CA ALA A 291 -14.41 3.82 22.80
C ALA A 291 -15.42 3.36 23.85
#